data_bc8f2d9d9fe55863c3a8bbc359f2031a
#
_entry.id   bc8f2d9d9fe55863c3a8bbc359f2031a
#
_cell.length_a   1.000
_cell.length_b   1.000
_cell.length_c   1.000
_cell.angle_alpha   90.00
_cell.angle_beta   90.00
_cell.angle_gamma   90.00
#
_symmetry.space_group_name_H-M   'P 1'
#
loop_
_entity.id
_entity.type
_entity.pdbx_description
1 polymer ?
#
loop_
_entity_poly.entity_id
_entity_poly.type
_entity_poly.pdbx_seq_one_letter_code
_entity_poly.pdbx_strand_id
1 'polypeptide(L)'
;MISKLFLELTEYAWFRRLVWKPVYQMLASKFPTDTWSFMNYGYAPDANTAILILPEKDEIHRCAIQHYHYLAVKTQIKDKDVLEVGSGRGGGSHYIATNLHPKSMTGMDLASKAVELCNKSFISHNLKYITGNAEKIPLENNTRDVIINVESCHAYGSVDDFLTEVKRVLRPGGHLLLTDIRGNAGKDLLVKKILNSGLEIIEEEDITLNVVNAIEQEDKIKWIRIRQSVPKWLHAYFSEFAGSVGSQTHKQLKNRDLVYFRFVLRKRAA
;
A
#
# COMPACT_ATOMS: atom_id res chain seq x y z
N MET A 1 -23.72 -15.54 -4.47
CA MET A 1 -24.06 -14.95 -5.79
C MET A 1 -23.66 -13.46 -5.86
N ILE A 2 -24.05 -12.62 -4.92
CA ILE A 2 -23.71 -11.17 -4.89
C ILE A 2 -22.19 -10.92 -4.81
N SER A 3 -21.44 -11.70 -4.01
CA SER A 3 -19.99 -11.55 -3.86
C SER A 3 -19.21 -11.84 -5.15
N LYS A 4 -19.64 -12.85 -5.93
CA LYS A 4 -18.98 -13.21 -7.19
C LYS A 4 -19.18 -12.13 -8.25
N LEU A 5 -20.42 -11.64 -8.41
CA LEU A 5 -20.74 -10.55 -9.31
C LEU A 5 -20.01 -9.25 -8.91
N PHE A 6 -19.91 -8.97 -7.61
CA PHE A 6 -19.16 -7.82 -7.11
C PHE A 6 -17.67 -7.91 -7.49
N LEU A 7 -17.04 -9.06 -7.29
CA LEU A 7 -15.65 -9.30 -7.68
C LEU A 7 -15.44 -9.16 -9.19
N GLU A 8 -16.35 -9.73 -10.00
CA GLU A 8 -16.31 -9.57 -11.46
C GLU A 8 -16.43 -8.09 -11.89
N LEU A 9 -17.29 -7.32 -11.22
CA LEU A 9 -17.44 -5.88 -11.49
C LEU A 9 -16.20 -5.07 -11.08
N THR A 10 -15.44 -5.51 -10.07
CA THR A 10 -14.18 -4.83 -9.70
C THR A 10 -13.08 -4.96 -10.75
N GLU A 11 -13.24 -5.83 -11.76
CA GLU A 11 -12.35 -5.86 -12.92
C GLU A 11 -12.51 -4.62 -13.81
N TYR A 12 -13.65 -3.93 -13.77
CA TYR A 12 -13.91 -2.75 -14.58
C TYR A 12 -13.44 -1.47 -13.90
N ALA A 13 -12.63 -0.68 -14.61
CA ALA A 13 -12.03 0.58 -14.10
C ALA A 13 -13.07 1.58 -13.56
N TRP A 14 -14.21 1.74 -14.24
CA TRP A 14 -15.28 2.66 -13.84
C TRP A 14 -15.93 2.22 -12.53
N PHE A 15 -16.10 0.90 -12.32
CA PHE A 15 -16.70 0.35 -11.12
C PHE A 15 -15.74 0.49 -9.92
N ARG A 16 -14.44 0.25 -10.12
CA ARG A 16 -13.42 0.50 -9.09
C ARG A 16 -13.45 1.95 -8.62
N ARG A 17 -13.43 2.92 -9.54
CA ARG A 17 -13.52 4.35 -9.20
C ARG A 17 -14.76 4.71 -8.39
N LEU A 18 -15.91 4.09 -8.72
CA LEU A 18 -17.19 4.38 -8.08
C LEU A 18 -17.28 3.78 -6.65
N VAL A 19 -16.70 2.62 -6.43
CA VAL A 19 -16.91 1.83 -5.20
C VAL A 19 -15.84 2.12 -4.15
N TRP A 20 -14.57 2.15 -4.53
CA TRP A 20 -13.50 2.24 -3.54
C TRP A 20 -13.49 3.56 -2.76
N LYS A 21 -13.72 4.69 -3.42
CA LYS A 21 -13.74 5.99 -2.73
C LYS A 21 -14.78 6.08 -1.61
N PRO A 22 -16.07 5.74 -1.81
CA PRO A 22 -17.06 5.71 -0.72
C PRO A 22 -16.71 4.72 0.40
N VAL A 23 -16.20 3.53 0.05
CA VAL A 23 -15.82 2.51 1.03
C VAL A 23 -14.70 3.03 1.93
N TYR A 24 -13.62 3.58 1.37
CA TYR A 24 -12.53 4.14 2.16
C TYR A 24 -12.94 5.35 2.98
N GLN A 25 -13.82 6.22 2.46
CA GLN A 25 -14.37 7.33 3.22
C GLN A 25 -15.22 6.87 4.41
N MET A 26 -16.03 5.83 4.22
CA MET A 26 -16.82 5.24 5.29
C MET A 26 -15.93 4.60 6.36
N LEU A 27 -14.91 3.82 5.95
CA LEU A 27 -13.96 3.21 6.86
C LEU A 27 -13.22 4.28 7.68
N ALA A 28 -12.74 5.34 7.03
CA ALA A 28 -12.04 6.43 7.71
C ALA A 28 -12.94 7.15 8.72
N SER A 29 -14.25 7.31 8.44
CA SER A 29 -15.17 8.02 9.33
C SER A 29 -15.65 7.21 10.52
N LYS A 30 -15.74 5.87 10.40
CA LYS A 30 -16.36 5.01 11.42
C LYS A 30 -15.33 4.30 12.32
N PHE A 31 -14.09 4.15 11.88
CA PHE A 31 -13.05 3.43 12.61
C PHE A 31 -11.85 4.33 12.87
N PRO A 32 -11.62 4.75 14.13
CA PRO A 32 -10.49 5.61 14.50
C PRO A 32 -9.14 4.94 14.24
N THR A 33 -8.07 5.74 14.14
CA THR A 33 -6.74 5.34 13.71
C THR A 33 -5.92 4.60 14.74
N ASP A 34 -6.22 4.75 16.02
CA ASP A 34 -5.33 4.32 17.11
C ASP A 34 -5.00 2.83 17.08
N THR A 35 -5.92 2.01 16.56
CA THR A 35 -5.73 0.56 16.44
C THR A 35 -5.66 0.08 14.99
N TRP A 36 -5.89 0.93 14.01
CA TRP A 36 -5.95 0.56 12.60
C TRP A 36 -5.29 1.61 11.70
N SER A 37 -3.98 1.74 11.82
CA SER A 37 -3.17 2.71 11.07
C SER A 37 -2.63 2.16 9.74
N PHE A 38 -2.67 0.85 9.54
CA PHE A 38 -2.17 0.16 8.36
C PHE A 38 -3.27 -0.68 7.70
N MET A 39 -3.19 -0.84 6.38
CA MET A 39 -4.16 -1.60 5.59
C MET A 39 -3.50 -2.69 4.73
N ASN A 40 -2.17 -2.76 4.71
CA ASN A 40 -1.42 -3.79 3.99
C ASN A 40 -1.44 -5.13 4.72
N TYR A 41 -1.24 -6.23 3.98
CA TYR A 41 -1.23 -7.59 4.52
C TYR A 41 -0.02 -7.91 5.39
N GLY A 42 1.02 -7.05 5.36
CA GLY A 42 2.24 -7.22 6.11
C GLY A 42 3.32 -8.04 5.37
N TYR A 43 4.50 -8.08 5.97
CA TYR A 43 5.65 -8.84 5.50
C TYR A 43 6.34 -9.49 6.70
N ALA A 44 6.47 -10.81 6.70
CA ALA A 44 7.29 -11.55 7.67
C ALA A 44 8.64 -11.88 7.01
N PRO A 45 9.75 -11.39 7.55
CA PRO A 45 11.06 -11.66 7.02
C PRO A 45 11.39 -13.17 7.10
N ASP A 46 12.24 -13.64 6.20
CA ASP A 46 12.83 -14.95 6.31
C ASP A 46 13.88 -15.00 7.44
N ALA A 47 14.40 -16.21 7.72
CA ALA A 47 15.38 -16.41 8.80
C ALA A 47 16.69 -15.60 8.61
N ASN A 48 16.97 -15.11 7.42
CA ASN A 48 18.19 -14.38 7.08
C ASN A 48 17.98 -12.84 7.10
N THR A 49 16.73 -12.39 7.23
CA THR A 49 16.40 -10.96 7.24
C THR A 49 16.28 -10.46 8.67
N ALA A 50 16.93 -9.35 8.99
CA ALA A 50 16.84 -8.74 10.32
C ALA A 50 15.40 -8.36 10.67
N ILE A 51 14.97 -8.76 11.87
CA ILE A 51 13.70 -8.36 12.45
C ILE A 51 13.88 -6.96 13.04
N LEU A 52 12.97 -6.03 12.73
CA LEU A 52 12.99 -4.70 13.31
C LEU A 52 12.78 -4.76 14.82
N ILE A 53 13.53 -3.95 15.55
CA ILE A 53 13.25 -3.66 16.96
C ILE A 53 12.24 -2.51 16.97
N LEU A 54 11.03 -2.78 17.43
CA LEU A 54 9.94 -1.81 17.50
C LEU A 54 9.63 -1.43 18.95
N PRO A 55 9.16 -0.19 19.18
CA PRO A 55 8.52 0.17 20.44
C PRO A 55 7.31 -0.74 20.72
N GLU A 56 7.03 -1.05 21.99
CA GLU A 56 5.93 -1.95 22.39
C GLU A 56 4.57 -1.56 21.79
N LYS A 57 4.28 -0.27 21.73
CA LYS A 57 3.04 0.26 21.11
C LYS A 57 2.89 -0.06 19.62
N ASP A 58 4.00 -0.29 18.92
CA ASP A 58 4.03 -0.53 17.47
C ASP A 58 4.05 -2.02 17.13
N GLU A 59 4.27 -2.89 18.15
CA GLU A 59 4.29 -4.35 17.99
C GLU A 59 2.97 -4.91 17.42
N ILE A 60 1.87 -4.27 17.74
CA ILE A 60 0.55 -4.61 17.20
C ILE A 60 0.48 -4.45 15.66
N HIS A 61 1.39 -3.70 15.06
CA HIS A 61 1.51 -3.45 13.63
C HIS A 61 2.79 -4.01 13.02
N ARG A 62 3.43 -4.95 13.68
CA ARG A 62 4.79 -5.44 13.36
C ARG A 62 4.96 -5.79 11.89
N CYS A 63 4.14 -6.71 11.35
CA CYS A 63 4.30 -7.16 9.97
C CYS A 63 3.97 -6.04 8.96
N ALA A 64 3.04 -5.16 9.28
CA ALA A 64 2.71 -4.02 8.44
C ALA A 64 3.86 -3.02 8.38
N ILE A 65 4.48 -2.68 9.52
CA ILE A 65 5.65 -1.81 9.61
C ILE A 65 6.85 -2.47 8.92
N GLN A 66 7.07 -3.76 9.15
CA GLN A 66 8.14 -4.52 8.51
C GLN A 66 8.04 -4.48 6.98
N HIS A 67 6.82 -4.51 6.43
CA HIS A 67 6.59 -4.37 5.00
C HIS A 67 7.03 -3.00 4.47
N TYR A 68 6.62 -1.92 5.12
CA TYR A 68 7.06 -0.57 4.73
C TYR A 68 8.57 -0.40 4.84
N HIS A 69 9.17 -0.92 5.91
CA HIS A 69 10.63 -0.88 6.07
C HIS A 69 11.33 -1.64 4.95
N TYR A 70 10.95 -2.90 4.75
CA TYR A 70 11.50 -3.77 3.72
C TYR A 70 11.47 -3.12 2.32
N LEU A 71 10.37 -2.45 1.99
CA LEU A 71 10.22 -1.74 0.72
C LEU A 71 11.08 -0.47 0.68
N ALA A 72 11.00 0.36 1.72
CA ALA A 72 11.61 1.68 1.72
C ALA A 72 13.15 1.65 1.71
N VAL A 73 13.78 0.66 2.36
CA VAL A 73 15.24 0.52 2.40
C VAL A 73 15.88 0.02 1.10
N LYS A 74 15.07 -0.23 0.07
CA LYS A 74 15.58 -0.59 -1.27
C LYS A 74 16.20 0.59 -2.03
N THR A 75 16.02 1.80 -1.50
CA THR A 75 16.72 2.99 -1.98
C THR A 75 17.04 3.92 -0.80
N GLN A 76 17.84 4.94 -1.05
CA GLN A 76 18.12 5.94 -0.02
C GLN A 76 16.90 6.83 0.20
N ILE A 77 16.32 6.79 1.40
CA ILE A 77 15.19 7.63 1.83
C ILE A 77 15.67 8.89 2.57
N LYS A 78 16.72 8.74 3.39
CA LYS A 78 17.25 9.86 4.19
C LYS A 78 17.57 11.07 3.31
N ASP A 79 17.12 12.25 3.74
CA ASP A 79 17.30 13.54 3.09
C ASP A 79 16.66 13.66 1.69
N LYS A 80 15.70 12.77 1.34
CA LYS A 80 14.98 12.75 0.07
C LYS A 80 13.56 13.34 0.19
N ASP A 81 13.06 13.88 -0.92
CA ASP A 81 11.65 14.26 -1.06
C ASP A 81 10.83 13.04 -1.47
N VAL A 82 10.00 12.53 -0.56
CA VAL A 82 9.25 11.28 -0.72
C VAL A 82 7.75 11.53 -0.87
N LEU A 83 7.10 10.77 -1.74
CA LEU A 83 5.64 10.73 -1.90
C LEU A 83 5.15 9.29 -1.72
N GLU A 84 4.16 9.06 -0.89
CA GLU A 84 3.37 7.83 -0.93
C GLU A 84 2.05 8.10 -1.68
N VAL A 85 1.76 7.30 -2.71
CA VAL A 85 0.51 7.35 -3.47
C VAL A 85 -0.38 6.21 -3.01
N GLY A 86 -1.58 6.56 -2.52
CA GLY A 86 -2.48 5.61 -1.86
C GLY A 86 -2.09 5.40 -0.39
N SER A 87 -1.88 6.50 0.36
CA SER A 87 -1.41 6.43 1.76
C SER A 87 -2.46 5.88 2.74
N GLY A 88 -3.71 5.72 2.31
CA GLY A 88 -4.78 5.14 3.09
C GLY A 88 -4.92 5.77 4.47
N ARG A 89 -4.61 5.03 5.52
CA ARG A 89 -4.74 5.46 6.92
C ARG A 89 -3.48 6.11 7.50
N GLY A 90 -2.44 6.29 6.69
CA GLY A 90 -1.28 7.13 6.98
C GLY A 90 -0.15 6.47 7.78
N GLY A 91 -0.35 5.28 8.33
CA GLY A 91 0.68 4.62 9.16
C GLY A 91 2.01 4.42 8.45
N GLY A 92 1.99 4.06 7.16
CA GLY A 92 3.18 3.87 6.33
C GLY A 92 3.98 5.17 6.15
N SER A 93 3.31 6.24 5.71
CA SER A 93 3.93 7.56 5.59
C SER A 93 4.49 8.05 6.92
N HIS A 94 3.76 7.84 8.03
CA HIS A 94 4.22 8.23 9.36
C HIS A 94 5.48 7.46 9.77
N TYR A 95 5.49 6.14 9.58
CA TYR A 95 6.64 5.30 9.85
C TYR A 95 7.89 5.76 9.09
N ILE A 96 7.75 6.03 7.79
CA ILE A 96 8.86 6.49 6.95
C ILE A 96 9.36 7.85 7.42
N ALA A 97 8.47 8.79 7.69
CA ALA A 97 8.81 10.14 8.14
C ALA A 97 9.60 10.14 9.44
N THR A 98 9.22 9.29 10.40
CA THR A 98 9.80 9.27 11.75
C THR A 98 11.04 8.39 11.87
N ASN A 99 11.15 7.31 11.09
CA ASN A 99 12.22 6.32 11.26
C ASN A 99 13.27 6.34 10.15
N LEU A 100 12.94 6.83 8.94
CA LEU A 100 13.87 6.86 7.81
C LEU A 100 14.33 8.27 7.44
N HIS A 101 13.86 9.29 8.16
CA HIS A 101 14.32 10.67 8.13
C HIS A 101 14.40 11.28 6.71
N PRO A 102 13.33 11.20 5.88
CA PRO A 102 13.31 11.92 4.61
C PRO A 102 13.36 13.45 4.86
N LYS A 103 13.82 14.21 3.88
CA LYS A 103 13.75 15.67 3.89
C LYS A 103 12.30 16.13 3.96
N SER A 104 11.44 15.51 3.15
CA SER A 104 9.99 15.70 3.21
C SER A 104 9.26 14.39 2.90
N MET A 105 8.16 14.14 3.60
CA MET A 105 7.23 13.03 3.36
C MET A 105 5.85 13.59 3.04
N THR A 106 5.28 13.18 1.92
CA THR A 106 3.89 13.49 1.56
C THR A 106 3.13 12.19 1.39
N GLY A 107 2.09 11.97 2.20
CA GLY A 107 1.10 10.93 1.95
C GLY A 107 -0.02 11.49 1.06
N MET A 108 -0.42 10.80 0.02
CA MET A 108 -1.52 11.21 -0.86
C MET A 108 -2.57 10.11 -0.95
N ASP A 109 -3.82 10.47 -0.76
CA ASP A 109 -4.95 9.54 -0.93
C ASP A 109 -6.14 10.22 -1.62
N LEU A 110 -6.97 9.41 -2.28
CA LEU A 110 -8.19 9.89 -2.95
C LEU A 110 -9.30 10.25 -1.95
N ALA A 111 -9.30 9.64 -0.76
CA ALA A 111 -10.31 9.81 0.27
C ALA A 111 -9.96 11.00 1.18
N SER A 112 -10.59 12.15 0.96
CA SER A 112 -10.33 13.38 1.73
C SER A 112 -10.52 13.20 3.24
N LYS A 113 -11.50 12.39 3.68
CA LYS A 113 -11.70 12.08 5.10
C LYS A 113 -10.56 11.27 5.71
N ALA A 114 -9.94 10.37 4.94
CA ALA A 114 -8.75 9.66 5.39
C ALA A 114 -7.57 10.64 5.55
N VAL A 115 -7.39 11.54 4.60
CA VAL A 115 -6.36 12.61 4.64
C VAL A 115 -6.55 13.53 5.86
N GLU A 116 -7.77 13.99 6.13
CA GLU A 116 -8.09 14.79 7.32
C GLU A 116 -7.75 14.05 8.61
N LEU A 117 -8.10 12.77 8.69
CA LEU A 117 -7.80 11.92 9.83
C LEU A 117 -6.28 11.76 10.00
N CYS A 118 -5.54 11.48 8.92
CA CYS A 118 -4.08 11.35 8.95
C CYS A 118 -3.40 12.63 9.44
N ASN A 119 -3.81 13.81 8.94
CA ASN A 119 -3.24 15.09 9.38
C ASN A 119 -3.53 15.41 10.85
N LYS A 120 -4.61 14.87 11.42
CA LYS A 120 -4.93 15.01 12.86
C LYS A 120 -4.16 14.04 13.73
N SER A 121 -3.94 12.80 13.24
CA SER A 121 -3.38 11.70 14.02
C SER A 121 -1.85 11.63 13.96
N PHE A 122 -1.26 12.02 12.83
CA PHE A 122 0.17 11.89 12.58
C PHE A 122 0.83 13.25 12.36
N ILE A 123 1.38 13.81 13.44
CA ILE A 123 2.05 15.11 13.41
C ILE A 123 3.56 14.89 13.41
N SER A 124 4.23 15.37 12.36
CA SER A 124 5.69 15.43 12.26
C SER A 124 6.08 16.64 11.41
N HIS A 125 7.23 17.27 11.71
CA HIS A 125 7.70 18.48 11.03
C HIS A 125 7.96 18.28 9.52
N ASN A 126 8.25 17.05 9.10
CA ASN A 126 8.56 16.69 7.71
C ASN A 126 7.43 15.91 7.01
N LEU A 127 6.25 15.74 7.65
CA LEU A 127 5.15 14.94 7.14
C LEU A 127 3.91 15.79 6.88
N LYS A 128 3.27 15.58 5.74
CA LYS A 128 1.93 16.10 5.45
C LYS A 128 1.13 15.09 4.62
N TYR A 129 -0.19 15.17 4.73
CA TYR A 129 -1.11 14.41 3.89
C TYR A 129 -1.93 15.34 3.01
N ILE A 130 -2.13 14.94 1.73
CA ILE A 130 -2.89 15.70 0.74
C ILE A 130 -3.93 14.81 0.05
N THR A 131 -5.05 15.39 -0.33
CA THR A 131 -6.02 14.71 -1.18
C THR A 131 -5.58 14.80 -2.63
N GLY A 132 -5.56 13.65 -3.35
CA GLY A 132 -5.16 13.62 -4.74
C GLY A 132 -5.57 12.34 -5.44
N ASN A 133 -5.64 12.40 -6.76
CA ASN A 133 -5.87 11.24 -7.62
C ASN A 133 -4.52 10.74 -8.16
N ALA A 134 -4.26 9.45 -8.01
CA ALA A 134 -3.04 8.79 -8.53
C ALA A 134 -2.86 8.96 -10.05
N GLU A 135 -3.97 9.07 -10.78
CA GLU A 135 -3.99 9.26 -12.24
C GLU A 135 -3.80 10.73 -12.66
N LYS A 136 -3.75 11.67 -11.69
CA LYS A 136 -3.49 13.10 -11.88
C LYS A 136 -2.91 13.66 -10.58
N ILE A 137 -1.64 13.40 -10.33
CA ILE A 137 -0.95 13.78 -9.08
C ILE A 137 -0.83 15.31 -9.00
N PRO A 138 -1.35 15.97 -7.94
CA PRO A 138 -1.36 17.43 -7.82
C PRO A 138 0.01 17.97 -7.34
N LEU A 139 1.08 17.57 -8.02
CA LEU A 139 2.45 18.00 -7.76
C LEU A 139 3.14 18.35 -9.08
N GLU A 140 4.10 19.27 -8.99
CA GLU A 140 4.89 19.69 -10.13
C GLU A 140 5.84 18.60 -10.64
N ASN A 141 6.28 18.75 -11.90
CA ASN A 141 7.24 17.84 -12.53
C ASN A 141 8.57 17.83 -11.77
N ASN A 142 9.21 16.67 -11.68
CA ASN A 142 10.56 16.49 -11.14
C ASN A 142 10.71 17.04 -9.70
N THR A 143 9.74 16.79 -8.83
CA THR A 143 9.74 17.29 -7.45
C THR A 143 9.96 16.21 -6.40
N ARG A 144 10.00 14.93 -6.79
CA ARG A 144 10.18 13.81 -5.86
C ARG A 144 11.37 12.96 -6.26
N ASP A 145 12.13 12.53 -5.24
CA ASP A 145 13.21 11.58 -5.41
C ASP A 145 12.74 10.14 -5.35
N VAL A 146 11.74 9.88 -4.48
CA VAL A 146 11.16 8.56 -4.28
C VAL A 146 9.64 8.65 -4.24
N ILE A 147 8.99 7.75 -4.96
CA ILE A 147 7.55 7.49 -4.84
C ILE A 147 7.37 6.08 -4.30
N ILE A 148 6.44 5.92 -3.36
CA ILE A 148 6.10 4.64 -2.72
C ILE A 148 4.64 4.33 -3.03
N ASN A 149 4.35 3.07 -3.36
CA ASN A 149 3.00 2.58 -3.58
C ASN A 149 2.86 1.18 -2.99
N VAL A 150 2.04 1.06 -1.95
CA VAL A 150 1.80 -0.19 -1.23
C VAL A 150 0.35 -0.60 -1.39
N GLU A 151 0.11 -1.77 -1.98
CA GLU A 151 -1.24 -2.38 -2.13
C GLU A 151 -2.32 -1.41 -2.63
N SER A 152 -2.00 -0.60 -3.62
CA SER A 152 -2.89 0.49 -4.02
C SER A 152 -3.14 0.52 -5.53
N CYS A 153 -2.14 0.27 -6.38
CA CYS A 153 -2.29 0.47 -7.81
C CYS A 153 -3.23 -0.54 -8.48
N HIS A 154 -3.55 -1.68 -7.87
CA HIS A 154 -4.57 -2.60 -8.37
C HIS A 154 -5.98 -1.98 -8.34
N ALA A 155 -6.22 -1.00 -7.46
CA ALA A 155 -7.51 -0.33 -7.32
C ALA A 155 -7.68 0.89 -8.26
N TYR A 156 -6.63 1.31 -9.00
CA TYR A 156 -6.69 2.48 -9.86
C TYR A 156 -7.49 2.20 -11.15
N GLY A 157 -8.14 3.25 -11.63
CA GLY A 157 -8.90 3.17 -12.89
C GLY A 157 -7.99 3.00 -14.10
N SER A 158 -6.82 3.67 -14.10
CA SER A 158 -5.81 3.59 -15.15
C SER A 158 -4.41 3.49 -14.54
N VAL A 159 -3.82 2.31 -14.64
CA VAL A 159 -2.42 2.09 -14.22
C VAL A 159 -1.45 2.82 -15.17
N ASP A 160 -1.80 2.96 -16.44
CA ASP A 160 -0.99 3.67 -17.44
C ASP A 160 -0.89 5.16 -17.09
N ASP A 161 -2.01 5.80 -16.72
CA ASP A 161 -2.03 7.20 -16.28
C ASP A 161 -1.23 7.37 -14.97
N PHE A 162 -1.39 6.44 -14.02
CA PHE A 162 -0.61 6.43 -12.79
C PHE A 162 0.90 6.38 -13.07
N LEU A 163 1.36 5.45 -13.92
CA LEU A 163 2.78 5.34 -14.26
C LEU A 163 3.31 6.56 -15.02
N THR A 164 2.48 7.17 -15.86
CA THR A 164 2.78 8.44 -16.53
C THR A 164 2.99 9.57 -15.52
N GLU A 165 2.11 9.70 -14.55
CA GLU A 165 2.21 10.69 -13.48
C GLU A 165 3.40 10.44 -12.56
N VAL A 166 3.66 9.17 -12.21
CA VAL A 166 4.87 8.79 -11.45
C VAL A 166 6.13 9.26 -12.19
N LYS A 167 6.23 8.95 -13.49
CA LYS A 167 7.39 9.36 -14.30
C LYS A 167 7.51 10.88 -14.39
N ARG A 168 6.39 11.61 -14.49
CA ARG A 168 6.36 13.07 -14.53
C ARG A 168 6.88 13.69 -13.24
N VAL A 169 6.40 13.18 -12.09
CA VAL A 169 6.68 13.75 -10.77
C VAL A 169 8.06 13.37 -10.24
N LEU A 170 8.58 12.18 -10.60
CA LEU A 170 9.93 11.76 -10.25
C LEU A 170 11.00 12.66 -10.93
N ARG A 171 12.02 13.01 -10.16
CA ARG A 171 13.27 13.58 -10.71
C ARG A 171 13.96 12.55 -11.59
N PRO A 172 14.79 12.96 -12.57
CA PRO A 172 15.70 12.04 -13.24
C PRO A 172 16.55 11.27 -12.23
N GLY A 173 16.65 9.94 -12.39
CA GLY A 173 17.30 9.05 -11.42
C GLY A 173 16.46 8.68 -10.20
N GLY A 174 15.26 9.25 -10.03
CA GLY A 174 14.34 8.93 -8.93
C GLY A 174 13.69 7.56 -9.07
N HIS A 175 13.19 7.02 -7.95
CA HIS A 175 12.68 5.66 -7.85
C HIS A 175 11.20 5.58 -7.53
N LEU A 176 10.51 4.61 -8.15
CA LEU A 176 9.23 4.11 -7.67
C LEU A 176 9.46 2.77 -6.96
N LEU A 177 9.05 2.70 -5.70
CA LEU A 177 9.01 1.48 -4.89
C LEU A 177 7.56 1.01 -4.83
N LEU A 178 7.29 -0.16 -5.37
CA LEU A 178 5.92 -0.66 -5.53
C LEU A 178 5.80 -2.08 -4.99
N THR A 179 4.79 -2.31 -4.14
CA THR A 179 4.33 -3.66 -3.79
C THR A 179 2.84 -3.77 -4.09
N ASP A 180 2.44 -4.89 -4.66
CA ASP A 180 1.03 -5.12 -4.99
C ASP A 180 0.70 -6.62 -5.04
N ILE A 181 -0.59 -6.93 -5.09
CA ILE A 181 -1.15 -8.28 -5.20
C ILE A 181 -1.96 -8.41 -6.48
N ARG A 182 -1.73 -9.46 -7.25
CA ARG A 182 -2.50 -9.75 -8.49
C ARG A 182 -2.50 -11.24 -8.80
N GLY A 183 -3.44 -11.68 -9.64
CA GLY A 183 -3.29 -12.92 -10.38
C GLY A 183 -2.12 -12.86 -11.36
N ASN A 184 -1.58 -14.01 -11.76
CA ASN A 184 -0.39 -14.08 -12.63
C ASN A 184 -0.54 -13.26 -13.92
N ALA A 185 -1.67 -13.40 -14.64
CA ALA A 185 -1.93 -12.62 -15.85
C ALA A 185 -2.00 -11.10 -15.59
N GLY A 186 -2.53 -10.69 -14.41
CA GLY A 186 -2.57 -9.29 -14.00
C GLY A 186 -1.19 -8.73 -13.66
N LYS A 187 -0.30 -9.55 -13.10
CA LYS A 187 1.11 -9.19 -12.88
C LYS A 187 1.84 -9.02 -14.22
N ASP A 188 1.69 -9.95 -15.17
CA ASP A 188 2.30 -9.87 -16.49
C ASP A 188 1.85 -8.63 -17.25
N LEU A 189 0.55 -8.28 -17.13
CA LEU A 189 0.02 -7.04 -17.71
C LEU A 189 0.65 -5.81 -17.05
N LEU A 190 0.82 -5.79 -15.74
CA LEU A 190 1.49 -4.70 -15.03
C LEU A 190 2.93 -4.54 -15.51
N VAL A 191 3.69 -5.62 -15.65
CA VAL A 191 5.07 -5.59 -16.18
C VAL A 191 5.10 -4.95 -17.56
N LYS A 192 4.21 -5.34 -18.48
CA LYS A 192 4.09 -4.72 -19.81
C LYS A 192 3.83 -3.21 -19.74
N LYS A 193 2.92 -2.78 -18.85
CA LYS A 193 2.62 -1.37 -18.62
C LYS A 193 3.81 -0.58 -18.05
N ILE A 194 4.56 -1.18 -17.11
CA ILE A 194 5.79 -0.60 -16.57
C ILE A 194 6.81 -0.39 -17.68
N LEU A 195 7.07 -1.39 -18.51
CA LEU A 195 8.02 -1.28 -19.62
C LEU A 195 7.59 -0.21 -20.63
N ASN A 196 6.30 -0.14 -20.97
CA ASN A 196 5.76 0.85 -21.88
C ASN A 196 5.81 2.28 -21.31
N SER A 197 5.78 2.47 -20.00
CA SER A 197 5.91 3.79 -19.36
C SER A 197 7.30 4.41 -19.53
N GLY A 198 8.30 3.57 -19.84
CA GLY A 198 9.70 3.97 -19.93
C GLY A 198 10.38 4.11 -18.55
N LEU A 199 9.77 3.60 -17.48
CA LEU A 199 10.46 3.33 -16.23
C LEU A 199 11.30 2.05 -16.39
N GLU A 200 12.46 2.02 -15.74
CA GLU A 200 13.38 0.89 -15.77
C GLU A 200 13.12 -0.01 -14.56
N ILE A 201 12.97 -1.32 -14.78
CA ILE A 201 12.89 -2.29 -13.68
C ILE A 201 14.31 -2.57 -13.19
N ILE A 202 14.62 -2.16 -11.94
CA ILE A 202 15.91 -2.41 -11.29
C ILE A 202 15.86 -3.73 -10.52
N GLU A 203 14.76 -3.98 -9.80
CA GLU A 203 14.55 -5.21 -9.07
C GLU A 203 13.08 -5.64 -9.19
N GLU A 204 12.90 -6.94 -9.28
CA GLU A 204 11.61 -7.62 -9.15
C GLU A 204 11.77 -8.78 -8.19
N GLU A 205 10.83 -8.94 -7.26
CA GLU A 205 10.86 -10.01 -6.27
C GLU A 205 9.45 -10.51 -5.99
N ASP A 206 9.30 -11.84 -5.91
CA ASP A 206 8.10 -12.48 -5.42
C ASP A 206 8.19 -12.64 -3.90
N ILE A 207 7.33 -11.94 -3.18
CA ILE A 207 7.27 -11.94 -1.72
C ILE A 207 6.01 -12.63 -1.19
N THR A 208 5.35 -13.44 -2.02
CA THR A 208 4.09 -14.11 -1.68
C THR A 208 4.21 -14.92 -0.39
N LEU A 209 5.28 -15.67 -0.22
CA LEU A 209 5.48 -16.50 0.97
C LEU A 209 5.63 -15.64 2.25
N ASN A 210 6.37 -14.54 2.15
CA ASN A 210 6.57 -13.61 3.26
C ASN A 210 5.25 -12.98 3.69
N VAL A 211 4.38 -12.64 2.73
CA VAL A 211 3.05 -12.08 3.01
C VAL A 211 2.12 -13.14 3.61
N VAL A 212 2.12 -14.38 3.10
CA VAL A 212 1.36 -15.49 3.69
C VAL A 212 1.78 -15.72 5.14
N ASN A 213 3.08 -15.76 5.42
CA ASN A 213 3.60 -15.91 6.77
C ASN A 213 3.18 -14.76 7.69
N ALA A 214 3.18 -13.51 7.19
CA ALA A 214 2.70 -12.35 7.94
C ALA A 214 1.20 -12.45 8.28
N ILE A 215 0.38 -12.86 7.31
CA ILE A 215 -1.05 -13.10 7.52
C ILE A 215 -1.27 -14.12 8.62
N GLU A 216 -0.54 -15.24 8.57
CA GLU A 216 -0.66 -16.34 9.55
C GLU A 216 -0.16 -15.92 10.95
N GLN A 217 0.92 -15.16 11.06
CA GLN A 217 1.45 -14.65 12.32
C GLN A 217 0.50 -13.66 13.01
N GLU A 218 -0.11 -12.76 12.24
CA GLU A 218 -0.98 -11.71 12.78
C GLU A 218 -2.46 -12.09 12.88
N ASP A 219 -2.88 -13.29 12.48
CA ASP A 219 -4.31 -13.66 12.37
C ASP A 219 -5.05 -13.50 13.69
N LYS A 220 -4.45 -13.92 14.81
CA LYS A 220 -5.07 -13.76 16.15
C LYS A 220 -5.34 -12.29 16.49
N ILE A 221 -4.38 -11.41 16.21
CA ILE A 221 -4.47 -9.97 16.47
C ILE A 221 -5.51 -9.34 15.54
N LYS A 222 -5.54 -9.72 14.27
CA LYS A 222 -6.57 -9.29 13.31
C LYS A 222 -7.98 -9.62 13.80
N TRP A 223 -8.19 -10.86 14.26
CA TRP A 223 -9.48 -11.27 14.78
C TRP A 223 -9.90 -10.52 16.05
N ILE A 224 -8.96 -10.22 16.95
CA ILE A 224 -9.24 -9.39 18.14
C ILE A 224 -9.73 -8.01 17.68
N ARG A 225 -9.03 -7.35 16.75
CA ARG A 225 -9.42 -6.02 16.21
C ARG A 225 -10.79 -6.06 15.54
N ILE A 226 -11.04 -7.06 14.67
CA ILE A 226 -12.33 -7.21 13.99
C ILE A 226 -13.46 -7.33 15.02
N ARG A 227 -13.30 -8.18 16.04
CA ARG A 227 -14.31 -8.38 17.08
C ARG A 227 -14.58 -7.16 17.94
N GLN A 228 -13.55 -6.35 18.20
CA GLN A 228 -13.66 -5.14 19.02
C GLN A 228 -14.25 -3.95 18.25
N SER A 229 -13.93 -3.85 16.95
CA SER A 229 -14.24 -2.66 16.15
C SER A 229 -15.44 -2.83 15.22
N VAL A 230 -15.85 -4.05 14.92
CA VAL A 230 -16.83 -4.35 13.87
C VAL A 230 -18.04 -5.12 14.43
N PRO A 231 -19.29 -4.73 14.08
CA PRO A 231 -20.47 -5.51 14.43
C PRO A 231 -20.41 -6.95 13.91
N LYS A 232 -20.93 -7.91 14.69
CA LYS A 232 -20.84 -9.36 14.40
C LYS A 232 -21.27 -9.74 12.98
N TRP A 233 -22.32 -9.12 12.45
CA TRP A 233 -22.85 -9.41 11.12
C TRP A 233 -21.91 -9.01 9.96
N LEU A 234 -20.89 -8.16 10.24
CA LEU A 234 -19.85 -7.77 9.28
C LEU A 234 -18.54 -8.56 9.44
N HIS A 235 -18.39 -9.41 10.47
CA HIS A 235 -17.13 -10.10 10.73
C HIS A 235 -16.64 -10.93 9.54
N ALA A 236 -17.54 -11.67 8.87
CA ALA A 236 -17.17 -12.46 7.69
C ALA A 236 -16.65 -11.59 6.55
N TYR A 237 -17.28 -10.43 6.31
CA TYR A 237 -16.83 -9.48 5.28
C TYR A 237 -15.45 -8.89 5.62
N PHE A 238 -15.26 -8.45 6.88
CA PHE A 238 -14.00 -7.86 7.30
C PHE A 238 -12.86 -8.87 7.38
N SER A 239 -13.14 -10.14 7.69
CA SER A 239 -12.11 -11.19 7.66
C SER A 239 -11.64 -11.48 6.23
N GLU A 240 -12.54 -11.46 5.24
CA GLU A 240 -12.16 -11.56 3.83
C GLU A 240 -11.34 -10.34 3.39
N PHE A 241 -11.78 -9.13 3.72
CA PHE A 241 -11.08 -7.89 3.39
C PHE A 241 -9.68 -7.82 4.03
N ALA A 242 -9.55 -8.26 5.28
CA ALA A 242 -8.26 -8.30 5.99
C ALA A 242 -7.35 -9.48 5.58
N GLY A 243 -7.82 -10.35 4.69
CA GLY A 243 -7.08 -11.54 4.28
C GLY A 243 -6.76 -12.50 5.43
N SER A 244 -7.69 -12.64 6.40
CA SER A 244 -7.49 -13.53 7.56
C SER A 244 -7.26 -14.98 7.13
N VAL A 245 -6.64 -15.78 7.99
CA VAL A 245 -6.42 -17.22 7.74
C VAL A 245 -7.74 -17.92 7.38
N GLY A 246 -7.74 -18.65 6.27
CA GLY A 246 -8.93 -19.32 5.73
C GLY A 246 -9.80 -18.47 4.80
N SER A 247 -9.54 -17.16 4.67
CA SER A 247 -10.17 -16.30 3.65
C SER A 247 -9.84 -16.76 2.24
N GLN A 248 -10.60 -16.30 1.25
CA GLN A 248 -10.33 -16.62 -0.15
C GLN A 248 -8.98 -16.05 -0.59
N THR A 249 -8.66 -14.80 -0.22
CA THR A 249 -7.36 -14.19 -0.51
C THR A 249 -6.20 -15.00 0.07
N HIS A 250 -6.28 -15.42 1.34
CA HIS A 250 -5.25 -16.26 1.96
C HIS A 250 -5.06 -17.60 1.20
N LYS A 251 -6.16 -18.29 0.84
CA LYS A 251 -6.11 -19.54 0.06
C LYS A 251 -5.47 -19.33 -1.32
N GLN A 252 -5.87 -18.25 -2.02
CA GLN A 252 -5.35 -17.94 -3.34
C GLN A 252 -3.85 -17.59 -3.32
N LEU A 253 -3.38 -16.88 -2.28
CA LEU A 253 -1.94 -16.65 -2.08
C LEU A 253 -1.19 -17.96 -1.81
N LYS A 254 -1.72 -18.85 -0.98
CA LYS A 254 -1.11 -20.16 -0.69
C LYS A 254 -1.03 -21.06 -1.92
N ASN A 255 -2.06 -21.05 -2.75
CA ASN A 255 -2.13 -21.83 -3.98
C ASN A 255 -1.44 -21.15 -5.17
N ARG A 256 -0.93 -19.92 -4.99
CA ARG A 256 -0.28 -19.16 -6.06
C ARG A 256 -1.23 -18.71 -7.19
N ASP A 257 -2.55 -18.74 -6.97
CA ASP A 257 -3.54 -18.10 -7.86
C ASP A 257 -3.41 -16.57 -7.82
N LEU A 258 -3.08 -16.04 -6.64
CA LEU A 258 -2.59 -14.68 -6.44
C LEU A 258 -1.11 -14.73 -6.09
N VAL A 259 -0.37 -13.75 -6.58
CA VAL A 259 1.03 -13.52 -6.26
C VAL A 259 1.19 -12.11 -5.66
N TYR A 260 2.06 -12.01 -4.67
CA TYR A 260 2.44 -10.75 -4.08
C TYR A 260 3.88 -10.43 -4.46
N PHE A 261 4.12 -9.25 -4.98
CA PHE A 261 5.39 -8.91 -5.56
C PHE A 261 5.86 -7.51 -5.16
N ARG A 262 7.16 -7.31 -5.30
CA ARG A 262 7.84 -6.03 -5.13
C ARG A 262 8.56 -5.66 -6.42
N PHE A 263 8.45 -4.39 -6.81
CA PHE A 263 9.29 -3.76 -7.84
C PHE A 263 10.05 -2.58 -7.26
N VAL A 264 11.31 -2.45 -7.68
CA VAL A 264 12.08 -1.22 -7.62
C VAL A 264 12.24 -0.72 -9.04
N LEU A 265 11.64 0.42 -9.33
CA LEU A 265 11.66 1.03 -10.66
C LEU A 265 12.42 2.35 -10.60
N ARG A 266 13.04 2.74 -11.72
CA ARG A 266 13.81 3.97 -11.81
C ARG A 266 13.41 4.79 -13.04
N LYS A 267 13.27 6.10 -12.86
CA LYS A 267 13.25 7.05 -13.99
C LYS A 267 14.69 7.26 -14.45
N ARG A 268 14.96 6.97 -15.73
CA ARG A 268 16.31 7.17 -16.28
C ARG A 268 16.79 8.61 -16.02
N ALA A 269 18.07 8.75 -15.74
CA ALA A 269 18.74 10.04 -15.79
C ALA A 269 18.66 10.59 -17.23
N ALA A 270 18.46 11.89 -17.38
CA ALA A 270 18.41 12.53 -18.69
C ALA A 270 19.80 12.53 -19.33
#